data_d4717058e7dc2cd9c366ddd8764a45d1
#
_entry.id   d4717058e7dc2cd9c366ddd8764a45d1
#
_cell.length_a   1.000
_cell.length_b   1.000
_cell.length_c   1.000
_cell.angle_alpha   90.00
_cell.angle_beta   90.00
_cell.angle_gamma   90.00
#
_symmetry.space_group_name_H-M   'P 1'
#
loop_
_entity.id
_entity.type
_entity.pdbx_description
1 polymer ?
#
loop_
_entity_poly.entity_id
_entity_poly.type
_entity_poly.pdbx_seq_one_letter_code
_entity_poly.pdbx_strand_id
1 'polypeptide(L)'
;DFSYFQQMKEAFKEKVKYMVAFLDVEAYKAYYHERIEFFTNRVEELEKELAVREAEGKHVKKTRGLITDAKDQLASYQKRKKTFEALDIHNPMLALSGYLFMCYGDEVISVFGGSHEEYLNFGGSSLLNWEMMKYAKDNGFKYYNFYGTIETNQANQNEGNFNFKRQF
;
A
#
# COMPACT_ATOMS: atom_id res chain seq x y z
N ASP A 1 -0.37 4.48 26.43
CA ASP A 1 -0.50 5.82 27.00
C ASP A 1 0.35 6.80 26.18
N PHE A 2 -0.21 7.97 25.83
CA PHE A 2 0.47 8.98 25.03
C PHE A 2 1.75 9.52 25.71
N SER A 3 1.75 9.60 27.04
CA SER A 3 2.90 10.04 27.83
C SER A 3 4.14 9.16 27.62
N TYR A 4 3.98 7.87 27.39
CA TYR A 4 5.08 6.97 27.07
C TYR A 4 5.79 7.36 25.77
N PHE A 5 5.05 7.70 24.74
CA PHE A 5 5.64 8.13 23.47
C PHE A 5 6.34 9.49 23.58
N GLN A 6 5.82 10.41 24.40
CA GLN A 6 6.49 11.67 24.71
C GLN A 6 7.82 11.43 25.44
N GLN A 7 7.84 10.58 26.46
CA GLN A 7 9.05 10.22 27.19
C GLN A 7 10.10 9.56 26.28
N MET A 8 9.67 8.70 25.36
CA MET A 8 10.58 8.12 24.36
C MET A 8 11.22 9.20 23.49
N LYS A 9 10.43 10.17 23.03
CA LYS A 9 10.95 11.28 22.22
C LYS A 9 11.96 12.13 23.01
N GLU A 10 11.67 12.44 24.27
CA GLU A 10 12.56 13.21 25.13
C GLU A 10 13.88 12.46 25.44
N ALA A 11 13.78 11.16 25.74
CA ALA A 11 14.93 10.32 26.07
C ALA A 11 15.85 10.05 24.88
N PHE A 12 15.26 9.75 23.72
CA PHE A 12 16.02 9.29 22.55
C PHE A 12 16.19 10.36 21.44
N LYS A 13 15.49 11.49 21.56
CA LYS A 13 15.62 12.66 20.69
C LYS A 13 15.57 12.28 19.20
N GLU A 14 16.63 12.62 18.46
CA GLU A 14 16.76 12.39 17.02
C GLU A 14 16.83 10.90 16.62
N LYS A 15 17.08 10.03 17.58
CA LYS A 15 17.11 8.58 17.33
C LYS A 15 15.72 7.97 17.17
N VAL A 16 14.68 8.69 17.57
CA VAL A 16 13.29 8.24 17.43
C VAL A 16 12.61 9.02 16.31
N LYS A 17 11.99 8.29 15.38
CA LYS A 17 11.20 8.85 14.27
C LYS A 17 9.74 8.42 14.42
N TYR A 18 8.84 9.39 14.44
CA TYR A 18 7.41 9.17 14.37
C TYR A 18 6.95 9.48 12.95
N MET A 19 6.27 8.53 12.35
CA MET A 19 5.75 8.69 10.99
C MET A 19 4.27 8.33 10.97
N VAL A 20 3.50 9.12 10.21
CA VAL A 20 2.08 8.83 9.96
C VAL A 20 1.85 8.89 8.45
N ALA A 21 1.21 7.85 7.94
CA ALA A 21 0.75 7.82 6.56
C ALA A 21 -0.64 8.41 6.48
N PHE A 22 -0.81 9.38 5.60
CA PHE A 22 -2.10 9.98 5.27
C PHE A 22 -2.48 9.67 3.84
N LEU A 23 -3.78 9.49 3.60
CA LEU A 23 -4.37 9.48 2.28
C LEU A 23 -5.02 10.84 2.03
N ASP A 24 -4.61 11.50 0.95
CA ASP A 24 -5.35 12.64 0.39
C ASP A 24 -6.60 12.10 -0.31
N VAL A 25 -7.76 12.40 0.26
CA VAL A 25 -9.04 11.86 -0.17
C VAL A 25 -9.41 12.33 -1.58
N GLU A 26 -9.20 13.59 -1.89
CA GLU A 26 -9.55 14.14 -3.20
C GLU A 26 -8.56 13.66 -4.29
N ALA A 27 -7.27 13.62 -3.98
CA ALA A 27 -6.27 13.07 -4.88
C ALA A 27 -6.54 11.58 -5.17
N TYR A 28 -6.96 10.81 -4.17
CA TYR A 28 -7.30 9.40 -4.37
C TYR A 28 -8.57 9.20 -5.22
N LYS A 29 -9.59 10.05 -5.02
CA LYS A 29 -10.79 10.06 -5.87
C LYS A 29 -10.44 10.37 -7.32
N ALA A 30 -9.64 11.42 -7.55
CA ALA A 30 -9.18 11.78 -8.89
C ALA A 30 -8.41 10.63 -9.54
N TYR A 31 -7.49 9.99 -8.79
CA TYR A 31 -6.71 8.85 -9.26
C TYR A 31 -7.59 7.68 -9.72
N TYR A 32 -8.54 7.22 -8.92
CA TYR A 32 -9.33 6.06 -9.35
C TYR A 32 -10.29 6.41 -10.51
N HIS A 33 -10.79 7.65 -10.60
CA HIS A 33 -11.59 8.10 -11.75
C HIS A 33 -10.76 8.09 -13.03
N GLU A 34 -9.55 8.67 -13.02
CA GLU A 34 -8.62 8.65 -14.15
C GLU A 34 -8.30 7.22 -14.59
N ARG A 35 -8.05 6.31 -13.63
CA ARG A 35 -7.73 4.92 -13.95
C ARG A 35 -8.92 4.16 -14.53
N ILE A 36 -10.14 4.39 -14.06
CA ILE A 36 -11.36 3.81 -14.62
C ILE A 36 -11.56 4.31 -16.05
N GLU A 37 -11.45 5.60 -16.30
CA GLU A 37 -11.56 6.19 -17.63
C GLU A 37 -10.49 5.61 -18.57
N PHE A 38 -9.24 5.58 -18.15
CA PHE A 38 -8.14 5.02 -18.92
C PHE A 38 -8.40 3.57 -19.34
N PHE A 39 -8.80 2.69 -18.42
CA PHE A 39 -9.03 1.29 -18.76
C PHE A 39 -10.33 1.08 -19.54
N THR A 40 -11.34 1.91 -19.36
CA THR A 40 -12.55 1.90 -20.20
C THR A 40 -12.18 2.19 -21.66
N ASN A 41 -11.48 3.28 -21.91
CA ASN A 41 -11.02 3.65 -23.27
C ASN A 41 -10.09 2.57 -23.83
N ARG A 42 -9.21 2.00 -23.01
CA ARG A 42 -8.29 0.95 -23.44
C ARG A 42 -8.99 -0.34 -23.86
N VAL A 43 -10.04 -0.74 -23.16
CA VAL A 43 -10.88 -1.89 -23.55
C VAL A 43 -11.55 -1.62 -24.90
N GLU A 44 -12.16 -0.44 -25.09
CA GLU A 44 -12.81 -0.07 -26.34
C GLU A 44 -11.84 -0.08 -27.54
N GLU A 45 -10.64 0.49 -27.36
CA GLU A 45 -9.60 0.48 -28.40
C GLU A 45 -9.17 -0.94 -28.79
N LEU A 46 -8.93 -1.78 -27.79
CA LEU A 46 -8.50 -3.16 -28.03
C LEU A 46 -9.63 -4.01 -28.67
N GLU A 47 -10.90 -3.77 -28.32
CA GLU A 47 -12.03 -4.45 -28.95
C GLU A 47 -12.20 -4.03 -30.41
N LYS A 48 -11.99 -2.75 -30.75
CA LYS A 48 -11.95 -2.27 -32.15
C LYS A 48 -10.79 -2.90 -32.92
N GLU A 49 -9.58 -2.96 -32.32
CA GLU A 49 -8.42 -3.62 -32.92
C GLU A 49 -8.69 -5.12 -33.14
N LEU A 50 -9.32 -5.80 -32.21
CA LEU A 50 -9.68 -7.20 -32.31
C LEU A 50 -10.61 -7.44 -33.52
N ALA A 51 -11.66 -6.65 -33.65
CA ALA A 51 -12.60 -6.76 -34.75
C ALA A 51 -11.93 -6.60 -36.13
N VAL A 52 -11.01 -5.63 -36.26
CA VAL A 52 -10.24 -5.43 -37.50
C VAL A 52 -9.36 -6.65 -37.81
N ARG A 53 -8.62 -7.16 -36.79
CA ARG A 53 -7.75 -8.32 -36.97
C ARG A 53 -8.51 -9.60 -37.33
N GLU A 54 -9.69 -9.80 -36.74
CA GLU A 54 -10.57 -10.94 -37.08
C GLU A 54 -11.06 -10.84 -38.53
N ALA A 55 -11.48 -9.67 -38.96
CA ALA A 55 -11.88 -9.44 -40.35
C ALA A 55 -10.75 -9.70 -41.36
N GLU A 56 -9.50 -9.42 -40.95
CA GLU A 56 -8.30 -9.66 -41.80
C GLU A 56 -7.75 -11.09 -41.67
N GLY A 57 -8.38 -11.98 -40.90
CA GLY A 57 -7.88 -13.35 -40.65
C GLY A 57 -6.55 -13.44 -39.90
N LYS A 58 -6.16 -12.37 -39.17
CA LYS A 58 -4.92 -12.30 -38.43
C LYS A 58 -5.01 -13.01 -37.05
N HIS A 59 -3.85 -13.38 -36.49
CA HIS A 59 -3.78 -14.04 -35.20
C HIS A 59 -4.21 -13.09 -34.08
N VAL A 60 -5.21 -13.46 -33.27
CA VAL A 60 -5.88 -12.61 -32.27
C VAL A 60 -5.63 -12.97 -30.81
N LYS A 61 -4.90 -14.08 -30.54
CA LYS A 61 -4.70 -14.58 -29.17
C LYS A 61 -4.10 -13.52 -28.24
N LYS A 62 -3.09 -12.77 -28.71
CA LYS A 62 -2.43 -11.72 -27.92
C LYS A 62 -3.41 -10.57 -27.61
N THR A 63 -4.18 -10.10 -28.61
CA THR A 63 -5.15 -9.01 -28.41
C THR A 63 -6.25 -9.41 -27.43
N ARG A 64 -6.74 -10.65 -27.51
CA ARG A 64 -7.71 -11.18 -26.52
C ARG A 64 -7.14 -11.21 -25.11
N GLY A 65 -5.87 -11.61 -24.93
CA GLY A 65 -5.18 -11.55 -23.62
C GLY A 65 -5.12 -10.12 -23.06
N LEU A 66 -4.73 -9.14 -23.89
CA LEU A 66 -4.69 -7.73 -23.49
C LEU A 66 -6.07 -7.18 -23.10
N ILE A 67 -7.15 -7.61 -23.78
CA ILE A 67 -8.53 -7.23 -23.42
C ILE A 67 -8.88 -7.81 -22.04
N THR A 68 -8.56 -9.07 -21.78
CA THR A 68 -8.81 -9.70 -20.48
C THR A 68 -8.08 -8.93 -19.37
N ASP A 69 -6.78 -8.68 -19.53
CA ASP A 69 -5.98 -7.93 -18.57
C ASP A 69 -6.55 -6.52 -18.31
N ALA A 70 -6.95 -5.82 -19.38
CA ALA A 70 -7.53 -4.48 -19.25
C ALA A 70 -8.89 -4.50 -18.52
N LYS A 71 -9.74 -5.49 -18.79
CA LYS A 71 -11.04 -5.68 -18.11
C LYS A 71 -10.84 -6.02 -16.62
N ASP A 72 -9.87 -6.85 -16.30
CA ASP A 72 -9.54 -7.20 -14.90
C ASP A 72 -9.06 -5.98 -14.13
N GLN A 73 -8.21 -5.14 -14.75
CA GLN A 73 -7.78 -3.88 -14.15
C GLN A 73 -8.97 -2.92 -13.95
N LEU A 74 -9.83 -2.76 -14.95
CA LEU A 74 -11.04 -1.94 -14.84
C LEU A 74 -11.92 -2.39 -13.68
N ALA A 75 -12.22 -3.69 -13.59
CA ALA A 75 -13.02 -4.26 -12.51
C ALA A 75 -12.38 -4.03 -11.13
N SER A 76 -11.05 -4.14 -11.03
CA SER A 76 -10.29 -3.86 -9.81
C SER A 76 -10.47 -2.41 -9.35
N TYR A 77 -10.32 -1.43 -10.26
CA TYR A 77 -10.51 -0.01 -9.91
C TYR A 77 -11.96 0.34 -9.58
N GLN A 78 -12.92 -0.24 -10.29
CA GLN A 78 -14.35 -0.08 -9.96
C GLN A 78 -14.68 -0.63 -8.57
N LYS A 79 -14.12 -1.79 -8.20
CA LYS A 79 -14.25 -2.35 -6.85
C LYS A 79 -13.62 -1.45 -5.79
N ARG A 80 -12.41 -0.93 -6.04
CA ARG A 80 -11.74 0.02 -5.12
C ARG A 80 -12.57 1.28 -4.91
N LYS A 81 -13.08 1.87 -6.00
CA LYS A 81 -14.01 3.01 -5.93
C LYS A 81 -15.20 2.71 -5.04
N LYS A 82 -15.91 1.62 -5.31
CA LYS A 82 -17.09 1.21 -4.53
C LYS A 82 -16.77 1.01 -3.05
N THR A 83 -15.63 0.37 -2.74
CA THR A 83 -15.19 0.15 -1.35
C THR A 83 -14.87 1.48 -0.68
N PHE A 84 -14.19 2.40 -1.37
CA PHE A 84 -13.84 3.70 -0.82
C PHE A 84 -15.05 4.60 -0.59
N GLU A 85 -15.98 4.64 -1.54
CA GLU A 85 -17.21 5.44 -1.43
C GLU A 85 -18.19 4.93 -0.35
N ALA A 86 -18.04 3.69 0.09
CA ALA A 86 -18.81 3.12 1.21
C ALA A 86 -18.23 3.53 2.59
N LEU A 87 -17.03 4.12 2.64
CA LEU A 87 -16.45 4.62 3.89
C LEU A 87 -17.01 6.01 4.21
N ASP A 88 -17.37 6.21 5.49
CA ASP A 88 -17.87 7.49 5.99
C ASP A 88 -16.72 8.45 6.32
N ILE A 89 -16.14 9.04 5.26
CA ILE A 89 -14.93 9.87 5.36
C ILE A 89 -15.32 11.35 5.30
N HIS A 90 -15.14 12.05 6.42
CA HIS A 90 -15.41 13.49 6.54
C HIS A 90 -14.14 14.37 6.48
N ASN A 91 -12.96 13.74 6.65
CA ASN A 91 -11.70 14.46 6.69
C ASN A 91 -10.99 14.41 5.33
N PRO A 92 -10.52 15.53 4.77
CA PRO A 92 -9.79 15.54 3.50
C PRO A 92 -8.46 14.79 3.56
N MET A 93 -7.88 14.64 4.76
CA MET A 93 -6.66 13.87 5.01
C MET A 93 -6.97 12.73 5.97
N LEU A 94 -6.97 11.50 5.47
CA LEU A 94 -7.29 10.31 6.23
C LEU A 94 -6.02 9.66 6.80
N ALA A 95 -5.88 9.62 8.12
CA ALA A 95 -4.78 8.91 8.76
C ALA A 95 -4.96 7.40 8.60
N LEU A 96 -4.00 6.73 7.94
CA LEU A 96 -4.04 5.31 7.64
C LEU A 96 -3.32 4.47 8.70
N SER A 97 -2.11 4.88 9.03
CA SER A 97 -1.17 4.13 9.89
C SER A 97 -0.22 5.09 10.58
N GLY A 98 0.21 4.73 11.79
CA GLY A 98 1.25 5.43 12.53
C GLY A 98 2.33 4.46 13.01
N TYR A 99 3.59 4.87 12.90
CA TYR A 99 4.73 4.05 13.31
C TYR A 99 5.74 4.84 14.11
N LEU A 100 6.39 4.15 15.03
CA LEU A 100 7.57 4.60 15.75
C LEU A 100 8.75 3.74 15.32
N PHE A 101 9.79 4.40 14.82
CA PHE A 101 11.06 3.79 14.48
C PHE A 101 12.16 4.29 15.41
N MET A 102 13.10 3.43 15.73
CA MET A 102 14.30 3.77 16.48
C MET A 102 15.55 3.53 15.64
N CYS A 103 16.39 4.55 15.56
CA CYS A 103 17.70 4.50 14.90
C CYS A 103 18.77 4.29 15.96
N TYR A 104 19.36 3.10 16.04
CA TYR A 104 20.35 2.78 17.05
C TYR A 104 21.51 1.97 16.49
N GLY A 105 22.75 2.41 16.76
CA GLY A 105 23.93 1.77 16.17
C GLY A 105 23.90 1.85 14.65
N ASP A 106 23.92 0.71 14.00
CA ASP A 106 23.90 0.58 12.53
C ASP A 106 22.56 0.00 12.00
N GLU A 107 21.52 0.02 12.84
CA GLU A 107 20.19 -0.46 12.46
C GLU A 107 19.07 0.56 12.68
N VAL A 108 18.00 0.38 11.91
CA VAL A 108 16.69 1.02 12.11
C VAL A 108 15.70 -0.05 12.54
N ILE A 109 15.01 0.19 13.65
CA ILE A 109 14.10 -0.76 14.28
C ILE A 109 12.67 -0.21 14.16
N SER A 110 11.73 -0.99 13.62
CA SER A 110 10.30 -0.70 13.62
C SER A 110 9.69 -1.16 14.95
N VAL A 111 9.69 -0.28 15.97
CA VAL A 111 9.36 -0.65 17.36
C VAL A 111 7.87 -0.81 17.60
N PHE A 112 7.08 0.16 17.15
CA PHE A 112 5.62 0.16 17.27
C PHE A 112 4.99 0.56 15.96
N GLY A 113 3.88 -0.06 15.62
CA GLY A 113 3.07 0.30 14.48
C GLY A 113 1.61 -0.03 14.73
N GLY A 114 0.74 0.81 14.19
CA GLY A 114 -0.70 0.62 14.22
C GLY A 114 -1.34 1.17 12.96
N SER A 115 -2.43 0.55 12.56
CA SER A 115 -3.25 0.95 11.41
C SER A 115 -4.70 0.88 11.79
N HIS A 116 -5.49 1.76 11.19
CA HIS A 116 -6.94 1.60 11.25
C HIS A 116 -7.36 0.37 10.46
N GLU A 117 -8.12 -0.51 11.07
CA GLU A 117 -8.53 -1.79 10.47
C GLU A 117 -9.30 -1.59 9.17
N GLU A 118 -10.17 -0.59 9.13
CA GLU A 118 -10.97 -0.22 7.95
C GLU A 118 -10.11 0.26 6.76
N TYR A 119 -8.88 0.72 7.03
CA TYR A 119 -8.00 1.36 6.05
C TYR A 119 -6.77 0.52 5.67
N LEU A 120 -6.70 -0.73 6.11
CA LEU A 120 -5.56 -1.63 5.82
C LEU A 120 -5.28 -1.78 4.33
N ASN A 121 -6.32 -1.79 3.51
CA ASN A 121 -6.23 -1.93 2.05
C ASN A 121 -5.55 -0.76 1.33
N PHE A 122 -5.34 0.37 2.00
CA PHE A 122 -4.64 1.53 1.43
C PHE A 122 -3.12 1.48 1.60
N GLY A 123 -2.59 0.44 2.27
CA GLY A 123 -1.16 0.16 2.30
C GLY A 123 -0.32 1.14 3.15
N GLY A 124 -0.93 1.87 4.09
CA GLY A 124 -0.22 2.84 4.94
C GLY A 124 0.99 2.27 5.66
N SER A 125 0.87 1.06 6.24
CA SER A 125 1.98 0.37 6.91
C SER A 125 3.12 0.03 5.95
N SER A 126 2.80 -0.45 4.75
CA SER A 126 3.80 -0.77 3.73
C SER A 126 4.56 0.47 3.29
N LEU A 127 3.84 1.58 3.09
CA LEU A 127 4.44 2.87 2.74
C LEU A 127 5.42 3.34 3.81
N LEU A 128 5.01 3.34 5.09
CA LEU A 128 5.86 3.82 6.18
C LEU A 128 7.14 2.99 6.34
N ASN A 129 7.03 1.66 6.27
CA ASN A 129 8.20 0.79 6.33
C ASN A 129 9.11 1.00 5.11
N TRP A 130 8.54 1.14 3.91
CA TRP A 130 9.31 1.41 2.69
C TRP A 130 10.07 2.74 2.75
N GLU A 131 9.40 3.82 3.17
CA GLU A 131 10.05 5.13 3.33
C GLU A 131 11.17 5.07 4.37
N MET A 132 10.95 4.32 5.46
CA MET A 132 11.97 4.18 6.49
C MET A 132 13.14 3.29 6.07
N MET A 133 12.92 2.29 5.21
CA MET A 133 14.02 1.52 4.57
C MET A 133 14.86 2.40 3.64
N LYS A 134 14.22 3.27 2.85
CA LYS A 134 14.96 4.25 2.03
C LYS A 134 15.79 5.17 2.92
N TYR A 135 15.19 5.71 3.97
CA TYR A 135 15.90 6.52 4.96
C TYR A 135 17.10 5.78 5.55
N ALA A 136 16.94 4.53 5.94
CA ALA A 136 18.02 3.70 6.50
C ALA A 136 19.17 3.57 5.50
N LYS A 137 18.88 3.25 4.25
CA LYS A 137 19.86 3.15 3.17
C LYS A 137 20.60 4.48 2.94
N ASP A 138 19.88 5.58 2.84
CA ASP A 138 20.41 6.90 2.52
C ASP A 138 21.28 7.48 3.66
N ASN A 139 21.04 7.02 4.91
CA ASN A 139 21.77 7.43 6.10
C ASN A 139 22.83 6.41 6.56
N GLY A 140 23.12 5.39 5.74
CA GLY A 140 24.22 4.46 5.98
C GLY A 140 23.97 3.40 7.05
N PHE A 141 22.72 3.18 7.44
CA PHE A 141 22.34 2.06 8.31
C PHE A 141 22.50 0.75 7.52
N LYS A 142 22.98 -0.29 8.18
CA LYS A 142 23.24 -1.59 7.55
C LYS A 142 22.04 -2.53 7.62
N TYR A 143 21.21 -2.36 8.66
CA TYR A 143 20.12 -3.27 8.97
C TYR A 143 18.81 -2.53 9.14
N TYR A 144 17.72 -3.17 8.68
CA TYR A 144 16.36 -2.79 8.98
C TYR A 144 15.69 -3.92 9.73
N ASN A 145 15.25 -3.64 10.96
CA ASN A 145 14.72 -4.62 11.89
C ASN A 145 13.22 -4.38 12.09
N PHE A 146 12.38 -5.32 11.65
CA PHE A 146 10.92 -5.26 11.85
C PHE A 146 10.48 -5.51 13.30
N TYR A 147 11.44 -5.70 14.23
CA TYR A 147 11.19 -6.07 15.60
C TYR A 147 10.40 -7.39 15.75
N GLY A 148 10.14 -7.80 17.03
CA GLY A 148 9.64 -9.13 17.35
C GLY A 148 8.46 -9.65 16.50
N THR A 149 8.56 -10.91 16.14
CA THR A 149 7.43 -11.72 15.70
C THR A 149 7.40 -12.97 16.59
N ILE A 150 6.20 -13.46 16.89
CA ILE A 150 6.07 -14.73 17.60
C ILE A 150 6.19 -15.82 16.55
N GLU A 151 7.26 -16.62 16.65
CA GLU A 151 7.37 -17.85 15.90
C GLU A 151 6.47 -18.89 16.58
N THR A 152 5.22 -18.97 16.18
CA THR A 152 4.33 -20.03 16.63
C THR A 152 4.55 -21.24 15.75
N ASN A 153 5.11 -22.31 16.33
CA ASN A 153 5.16 -23.65 15.73
C ASN A 153 3.77 -24.28 15.51
N GLN A 154 2.71 -23.55 15.75
CA GLN A 154 1.32 -23.92 15.47
C GLN A 154 0.75 -22.91 14.47
N ALA A 155 0.46 -23.46 13.33
CA ALA A 155 -0.07 -22.89 12.12
C ALA A 155 -1.30 -21.97 12.27
N ASN A 156 -1.20 -20.86 12.95
CA ASN A 156 -2.06 -19.71 12.71
C ASN A 156 -1.49 -18.90 11.54
N GLN A 157 -1.60 -19.48 10.34
CA GLN A 157 -1.20 -18.87 9.07
C GLN A 157 -1.94 -17.57 8.76
N ASN A 158 -2.80 -17.09 9.67
CA ASN A 158 -3.65 -15.91 9.52
C ASN A 158 -3.23 -14.71 10.36
N GLU A 159 -2.07 -14.73 11.01
CA GLU A 159 -1.59 -13.54 11.69
C GLU A 159 -1.07 -12.51 10.67
N GLY A 160 -1.86 -11.46 10.44
CA GLY A 160 -1.57 -10.41 9.46
C GLY A 160 -0.18 -9.77 9.62
N ASN A 161 0.32 -9.66 10.85
CA ASN A 161 1.65 -9.12 11.15
C ASN A 161 2.78 -10.07 10.67
N PHE A 162 2.64 -11.37 10.87
CA PHE A 162 3.62 -12.37 10.37
C PHE A 162 3.64 -12.37 8.84
N ASN A 163 2.47 -12.44 8.21
CA ASN A 163 2.35 -12.43 6.76
C ASN A 163 2.87 -11.13 6.15
N PHE A 164 2.61 -9.98 6.78
CA PHE A 164 3.14 -8.69 6.36
C PHE A 164 4.68 -8.68 6.36
N LYS A 165 5.30 -9.09 7.47
CA LYS A 165 6.77 -9.10 7.61
C LYS A 165 7.46 -10.06 6.65
N ARG A 166 6.80 -11.15 6.28
CA ARG A 166 7.31 -12.16 5.34
C ARG A 166 7.34 -11.68 3.89
N GLN A 167 6.62 -10.60 3.55
CA GLN A 167 6.56 -10.04 2.19
C GLN A 167 7.76 -9.15 1.85
N PHE A 168 8.53 -8.75 2.85
CA PHE A 168 9.76 -7.97 2.71
C PHE A 168 11.00 -8.88 2.86
#